data_52c1600cd7bd09be407a12b02ae55f3b
#
_entry.id   52c1600cd7bd09be407a12b02ae55f3b
#
_cell.length_a   1.000
_cell.length_b   1.000
_cell.length_c   1.000
_cell.angle_alpha   90.00
_cell.angle_beta   90.00
_cell.angle_gamma   90.00
#
_symmetry.space_group_name_H-M   'P 1'
#
loop_
_entity.id
_entity.type
_entity.pdbx_description
1 polymer ?
#
loop_
_entity_poly.entity_id
_entity_poly.type
_entity_poly.pdbx_seq_one_letter_code
_entity_poly.pdbx_strand_id
1 'polypeptide(L)'
;LATTLVFLFPAMVAIIMVFLKVVPSWPVWLSIAATFAGVMIMTGGTGSEAINPVGVWFSIASAFVYALFIVIINRSKAISSISNSLLTFYALLVGTVVFFTRCSLSGAEVMTGLDSGMAWINLIGLAVLPTIVSTATLAIATRNIGATKASVLGVFEPITAILVGTLVFGEALTSN
;
A
#
# COMPACT_ATOMS: atom_id res chain seq x y z
N LEU A 1 11.44 -7.32 4.84
CA LEU A 1 11.97 -6.93 3.53
C LEU A 1 10.88 -6.78 2.46
N ALA A 2 9.97 -7.76 2.27
CA ALA A 2 8.94 -7.72 1.23
C ALA A 2 8.01 -6.50 1.38
N THR A 3 7.49 -6.27 2.57
CA THR A 3 6.63 -5.10 2.89
C THR A 3 7.36 -3.78 2.69
N THR A 4 8.66 -3.74 3.00
CA THR A 4 9.49 -2.54 2.87
C THR A 4 9.73 -2.18 1.39
N LEU A 5 9.90 -3.18 0.52
CA LEU A 5 10.06 -2.98 -0.91
C LEU A 5 8.79 -2.43 -1.60
N VAL A 6 7.62 -2.67 -1.04
CA VAL A 6 6.38 -2.08 -1.57
C VAL A 6 6.41 -0.55 -1.47
N PHE A 7 7.08 0.02 -0.47
CA PHE A 7 7.24 1.47 -0.34
C PHE A 7 8.12 2.13 -1.42
N LEU A 8 8.62 1.35 -2.40
CA LEU A 8 9.20 1.89 -3.65
C LEU A 8 8.14 2.51 -4.58
N PHE A 9 6.84 2.25 -4.34
CA PHE A 9 5.77 2.71 -5.23
C PHE A 9 5.76 4.23 -5.48
N PRO A 10 6.12 5.15 -4.55
CA PRO A 10 6.14 6.58 -4.86
C PRO A 10 7.19 6.95 -5.92
N ALA A 11 8.35 6.28 -5.87
CA ALA A 11 9.38 6.46 -6.91
C ALA A 11 8.89 5.96 -8.27
N MET A 12 8.21 4.80 -8.29
CA MET A 12 7.63 4.27 -9.51
C MET A 12 6.52 5.16 -10.07
N VAL A 13 5.66 5.73 -9.21
CA VAL A 13 4.66 6.73 -9.61
C VAL A 13 5.35 7.94 -10.26
N ALA A 14 6.39 8.49 -9.63
CA ALA A 14 7.12 9.63 -10.17
C ALA A 14 7.75 9.32 -11.53
N ILE A 15 8.38 8.16 -11.68
CA ILE A 15 8.97 7.70 -12.95
C ILE A 15 7.88 7.58 -14.03
N ILE A 16 6.76 6.92 -13.74
CA ILE A 16 5.66 6.77 -14.70
C ILE A 16 5.11 8.14 -15.09
N MET A 17 4.98 9.09 -14.17
CA MET A 17 4.51 10.44 -14.45
C MET A 17 5.47 11.20 -15.35
N VAL A 18 6.79 11.02 -15.21
CA VAL A 18 7.78 11.59 -16.12
C VAL A 18 7.59 11.04 -17.55
N PHE A 19 7.39 9.72 -17.72
CA PHE A 19 7.08 9.14 -19.03
C PHE A 19 5.79 9.70 -19.63
N LEU A 20 4.83 10.09 -18.81
CA LEU A 20 3.60 10.76 -19.23
C LEU A 20 3.78 12.29 -19.43
N LYS A 21 5.03 12.76 -19.48
CA LYS A 21 5.41 14.18 -19.67
C LYS A 21 4.91 15.12 -18.55
N VAL A 22 4.67 14.59 -17.38
CA VAL A 22 4.34 15.36 -16.16
C VAL A 22 5.51 15.23 -15.19
N VAL A 23 6.42 16.20 -15.23
CA VAL A 23 7.62 16.18 -14.39
C VAL A 23 7.23 16.61 -12.97
N PRO A 24 7.45 15.76 -11.95
CA PRO A 24 7.23 16.13 -10.58
C PRO A 24 8.16 17.27 -10.15
N SER A 25 7.70 18.13 -9.24
CA SER A 25 8.53 19.20 -8.68
C SER A 25 9.71 18.62 -7.89
N TRP A 26 10.80 19.39 -7.80
CA TRP A 26 12.01 18.95 -7.11
C TRP A 26 11.81 18.50 -5.65
N PRO A 27 10.90 19.10 -4.84
CA PRO A 27 10.62 18.64 -3.47
C PRO A 27 10.07 17.19 -3.43
N VAL A 28 9.38 16.75 -4.48
CA VAL A 28 8.90 15.37 -4.61
C VAL A 28 10.08 14.40 -4.72
N TRP A 29 11.09 14.72 -5.52
CA TRP A 29 12.30 13.90 -5.65
C TRP A 29 13.08 13.82 -4.33
N LEU A 30 13.14 14.93 -3.59
CA LEU A 30 13.75 14.95 -2.26
C LEU A 30 12.96 14.05 -1.29
N SER A 31 11.63 14.11 -1.31
CA SER A 31 10.78 13.25 -0.48
C SER A 31 10.96 11.77 -0.81
N ILE A 32 11.07 11.42 -2.09
CA ILE A 32 11.36 10.06 -2.54
C ILE A 32 12.73 9.60 -2.04
N ALA A 33 13.77 10.44 -2.15
CA ALA A 33 15.10 10.12 -1.66
C ALA A 33 15.11 9.91 -0.13
N ALA A 34 14.41 10.78 0.61
CA ALA A 34 14.25 10.64 2.06
C ALA A 34 13.52 9.34 2.44
N THR A 35 12.48 8.95 1.68
CA THR A 35 11.78 7.68 1.87
C THR A 35 12.72 6.50 1.66
N PHE A 36 13.48 6.52 0.59
CA PHE A 36 14.48 5.47 0.32
C PHE A 36 15.51 5.35 1.43
N ALA A 37 16.03 6.48 1.91
CA ALA A 37 16.97 6.50 3.02
C ALA A 37 16.33 5.92 4.31
N GLY A 38 15.09 6.29 4.63
CA GLY A 38 14.35 5.74 5.76
C GLY A 38 14.14 4.23 5.64
N VAL A 39 13.72 3.76 4.47
CA VAL A 39 13.55 2.33 4.19
C VAL A 39 14.87 1.57 4.33
N MET A 40 15.97 2.12 3.82
CA MET A 40 17.30 1.50 3.95
C MET A 40 17.77 1.42 5.41
N ILE A 41 17.50 2.46 6.22
CA ILE A 41 17.82 2.45 7.65
C ILE A 41 17.00 1.37 8.37
N MET A 42 15.69 1.26 8.07
CA MET A 42 14.82 0.26 8.67
C MET A 42 15.19 -1.17 8.28
N THR A 43 15.67 -1.41 7.05
CA THR A 43 16.03 -2.75 6.57
C THR A 43 17.48 -3.14 6.85
N GLY A 44 18.37 -2.19 7.04
CA GLY A 44 19.78 -2.42 7.32
C GLY A 44 20.05 -3.12 8.67
N GLY A 45 19.04 -3.14 9.56
CA GLY A 45 19.11 -3.86 10.85
C GLY A 45 18.52 -5.27 10.83
N THR A 46 17.86 -5.69 9.77
CA THR A 46 17.37 -7.08 9.65
C THR A 46 18.54 -7.98 9.29
N GLY A 47 19.05 -8.68 10.32
CA GLY A 47 20.18 -9.61 10.21
C GLY A 47 19.98 -10.66 9.11
N SER A 48 21.02 -11.34 8.81
CA SER A 48 21.36 -12.35 7.79
C SER A 48 20.31 -13.42 7.41
N GLU A 49 19.03 -13.09 7.36
CA GLU A 49 18.04 -13.95 6.72
C GLU A 49 18.29 -14.00 5.22
N ALA A 50 18.42 -15.22 4.70
CA ALA A 50 18.63 -15.45 3.27
C ALA A 50 17.49 -14.79 2.47
N ILE A 51 17.84 -13.73 1.74
CA ILE A 51 16.88 -13.00 0.91
C ILE A 51 16.44 -13.91 -0.23
N ASN A 52 15.16 -14.28 -0.25
CA ASN A 52 14.60 -15.03 -1.37
C ASN A 52 14.41 -14.10 -2.58
N PRO A 53 15.18 -14.29 -3.67
CA PRO A 53 15.10 -13.40 -4.84
C PRO A 53 13.71 -13.40 -5.50
N VAL A 54 13.00 -14.50 -5.43
CA VAL A 54 11.62 -14.59 -5.95
C VAL A 54 10.68 -13.67 -5.19
N GLY A 55 10.80 -13.61 -3.85
CA GLY A 55 10.03 -12.68 -3.01
C GLY A 55 10.33 -11.22 -3.32
N VAL A 56 11.59 -10.89 -3.61
CA VAL A 56 12.00 -9.53 -4.02
C VAL A 56 11.32 -9.13 -5.34
N TRP A 57 11.35 -10.01 -6.35
CA TRP A 57 10.70 -9.74 -7.64
C TRP A 57 9.20 -9.55 -7.50
N PHE A 58 8.51 -10.37 -6.71
CA PHE A 58 7.08 -10.20 -6.45
C PHE A 58 6.77 -8.89 -5.72
N SER A 59 7.60 -8.47 -4.78
CA SER A 59 7.43 -7.19 -4.06
C SER A 59 7.60 -5.98 -4.99
N ILE A 60 8.62 -6.01 -5.86
CA ILE A 60 8.84 -4.96 -6.87
C ILE A 60 7.68 -4.93 -7.87
N ALA A 61 7.23 -6.08 -8.36
CA ALA A 61 6.08 -6.17 -9.25
C ALA A 61 4.80 -5.63 -8.58
N SER A 62 4.57 -5.94 -7.32
CA SER A 62 3.45 -5.41 -6.53
C SER A 62 3.51 -3.89 -6.42
N ALA A 63 4.69 -3.33 -6.08
CA ALA A 63 4.89 -1.88 -6.01
C ALA A 63 4.62 -1.20 -7.36
N PHE A 64 5.03 -1.81 -8.46
CA PHE A 64 4.79 -1.31 -9.81
C PHE A 64 3.30 -1.33 -10.17
N VAL A 65 2.60 -2.43 -9.92
CA VAL A 65 1.15 -2.54 -10.17
C VAL A 65 0.39 -1.51 -9.32
N TYR A 66 0.78 -1.32 -8.07
CA TYR A 66 0.17 -0.32 -7.21
C TYR A 66 0.43 1.12 -7.70
N ALA A 67 1.63 1.39 -8.20
CA ALA A 67 1.95 2.68 -8.82
C ALA A 67 1.11 2.92 -10.09
N LEU A 68 0.93 1.90 -10.94
CA LEU A 68 0.04 1.97 -12.10
C LEU A 68 -1.40 2.26 -11.68
N PHE A 69 -1.91 1.59 -10.67
CA PHE A 69 -3.25 1.83 -10.14
C PHE A 69 -3.46 3.31 -9.75
N ILE A 70 -2.52 3.89 -8.99
CA ILE A 70 -2.58 5.30 -8.59
C ILE A 70 -2.55 6.24 -9.80
N VAL A 71 -1.66 5.97 -10.77
CA VAL A 71 -1.53 6.80 -11.97
C VAL A 71 -2.79 6.70 -12.84
N ILE A 72 -3.35 5.51 -12.99
CA ILE A 72 -4.58 5.28 -13.76
C ILE A 72 -5.77 6.03 -13.15
N ILE A 73 -5.93 6.00 -11.83
CA ILE A 73 -6.96 6.79 -11.13
C ILE A 73 -6.83 8.28 -11.43
N ASN A 74 -5.61 8.79 -11.49
CA ASN A 74 -5.35 10.20 -11.70
C ASN A 74 -5.50 10.64 -13.17
N ARG A 75 -5.11 9.78 -14.13
CA ARG A 75 -4.94 10.16 -15.55
C ARG A 75 -6.00 9.64 -16.49
N SER A 76 -6.72 8.58 -16.13
CA SER A 76 -7.72 7.96 -17.01
C SER A 76 -9.01 8.77 -17.03
N LYS A 77 -9.38 9.28 -18.21
CA LYS A 77 -10.65 9.98 -18.43
C LYS A 77 -11.85 9.06 -18.16
N ALA A 78 -11.75 7.78 -18.49
CA ALA A 78 -12.80 6.80 -18.23
C ALA A 78 -13.04 6.62 -16.72
N ILE A 79 -11.97 6.62 -15.93
CA ILE A 79 -12.08 6.48 -14.47
C ILE A 79 -12.49 7.79 -13.79
N SER A 80 -12.12 8.94 -14.37
CA SER A 80 -12.52 10.25 -13.81
C SER A 80 -14.04 10.48 -13.80
N SER A 81 -14.77 9.83 -14.70
CA SER A 81 -16.24 9.90 -14.77
C SER A 81 -16.94 8.99 -13.73
N ILE A 82 -16.22 8.06 -13.12
CA ILE A 82 -16.75 7.13 -12.13
C ILE A 82 -16.71 7.76 -10.74
N SER A 83 -17.75 7.59 -9.93
CA SER A 83 -17.72 8.06 -8.53
C SER A 83 -16.65 7.37 -7.70
N ASN A 84 -16.11 8.05 -6.68
CA ASN A 84 -15.09 7.46 -5.79
C ASN A 84 -15.58 6.19 -5.10
N SER A 85 -16.86 6.18 -4.68
CA SER A 85 -17.48 5.01 -4.03
C SER A 85 -17.55 3.82 -4.97
N LEU A 86 -17.91 4.03 -6.23
CA LEU A 86 -17.98 2.96 -7.22
C LEU A 86 -16.58 2.44 -7.57
N LEU A 87 -15.59 3.32 -7.68
CA LEU A 87 -14.20 2.94 -7.90
C LEU A 87 -13.67 2.07 -6.76
N THR A 88 -13.91 2.50 -5.52
CA THR A 88 -13.53 1.74 -4.31
C THR A 88 -14.23 0.39 -4.28
N PHE A 89 -15.53 0.35 -4.58
CA PHE A 89 -16.30 -0.90 -4.62
C PHE A 89 -15.70 -1.89 -5.62
N TYR A 90 -15.43 -1.48 -6.86
CA TYR A 90 -14.84 -2.38 -7.86
C TYR A 90 -13.41 -2.80 -7.51
N ALA A 91 -12.60 -1.92 -6.95
CA ALA A 91 -11.25 -2.26 -6.53
C ALA A 91 -11.27 -3.35 -5.44
N LEU A 92 -12.14 -3.20 -4.44
CA LEU A 92 -12.30 -4.18 -3.37
C LEU A 92 -12.95 -5.48 -3.86
N LEU A 93 -13.93 -5.39 -4.76
CA LEU A 93 -14.58 -6.55 -5.37
C LEU A 93 -13.56 -7.43 -6.11
N VAL A 94 -12.74 -6.82 -6.98
CA VAL A 94 -11.69 -7.54 -7.72
C VAL A 94 -10.68 -8.18 -6.74
N GLY A 95 -10.23 -7.42 -5.73
CA GLY A 95 -9.35 -7.94 -4.69
C GLY A 95 -9.94 -9.15 -3.96
N THR A 96 -11.21 -9.06 -3.60
CA THR A 96 -11.96 -10.15 -2.94
C THR A 96 -12.05 -11.39 -3.83
N VAL A 97 -12.41 -11.23 -5.11
CA VAL A 97 -12.50 -12.35 -6.06
C VAL A 97 -11.13 -13.03 -6.23
N VAL A 98 -10.06 -12.24 -6.41
CA VAL A 98 -8.70 -12.78 -6.54
C VAL A 98 -8.28 -13.54 -5.27
N PHE A 99 -8.56 -12.97 -4.09
CA PHE A 99 -8.24 -13.60 -2.80
C PHE A 99 -8.97 -14.94 -2.64
N PHE A 100 -10.29 -14.97 -2.82
CA PHE A 100 -11.07 -16.19 -2.67
C PHE A 100 -10.67 -17.26 -3.71
N THR A 101 -10.41 -16.87 -4.96
CA THR A 101 -9.91 -17.77 -5.99
C THR A 101 -8.58 -18.39 -5.55
N ARG A 102 -7.67 -17.57 -5.03
CA ARG A 102 -6.36 -18.06 -4.58
C ARG A 102 -6.48 -19.00 -3.38
N CYS A 103 -7.33 -18.67 -2.39
CA CYS A 103 -7.60 -19.53 -1.23
C CYS A 103 -8.22 -20.87 -1.66
N SER A 104 -9.20 -20.83 -2.55
CA SER A 104 -9.84 -22.04 -3.08
C SER A 104 -8.85 -22.96 -3.80
N LEU A 105 -7.96 -22.40 -4.61
CA LEU A 105 -6.92 -23.18 -5.32
C LEU A 105 -5.84 -23.74 -4.38
N SER A 106 -5.57 -23.09 -3.26
CA SER A 106 -4.58 -23.54 -2.28
C SER A 106 -5.16 -24.49 -1.22
N GLY A 107 -6.46 -24.73 -1.23
CA GLY A 107 -7.13 -25.53 -0.20
C GLY A 107 -7.13 -24.89 1.19
N ALA A 108 -6.88 -23.58 1.27
CA ALA A 108 -6.84 -22.86 2.54
C ALA A 108 -8.25 -22.66 3.08
N GLU A 109 -8.45 -23.00 4.36
CA GLU A 109 -9.69 -22.74 5.06
C GLU A 109 -9.78 -21.26 5.44
N VAL A 110 -10.70 -20.53 4.82
CA VAL A 110 -10.83 -19.06 4.98
C VAL A 110 -11.53 -18.68 6.28
N MET A 111 -12.30 -19.59 6.88
CA MET A 111 -13.17 -19.32 8.05
C MET A 111 -12.61 -19.84 9.37
N THR A 112 -11.38 -20.34 9.43
CA THR A 112 -10.75 -20.78 10.65
C THR A 112 -10.53 -19.63 11.62
N GLY A 113 -10.87 -19.84 12.90
CA GLY A 113 -10.65 -18.84 13.95
C GLY A 113 -11.77 -17.78 14.08
N LEU A 114 -12.87 -17.91 13.34
CA LEU A 114 -14.04 -17.01 13.45
C LEU A 114 -15.13 -17.55 14.38
N ASP A 115 -14.73 -18.33 15.39
CA ASP A 115 -15.66 -19.00 16.31
C ASP A 115 -16.20 -18.08 17.43
N SER A 116 -15.65 -16.87 17.57
CA SER A 116 -16.07 -15.91 18.60
C SER A 116 -16.66 -14.63 18.01
N GLY A 117 -17.65 -14.05 18.72
CA GLY A 117 -18.20 -12.73 18.32
C GLY A 117 -17.14 -11.63 18.28
N MET A 118 -16.09 -11.71 19.12
CA MET A 118 -14.99 -10.75 19.13
C MET A 118 -14.16 -10.86 17.85
N ALA A 119 -13.95 -12.08 17.30
CA ALA A 119 -13.26 -12.28 16.03
C ALA A 119 -14.02 -11.58 14.88
N TRP A 120 -15.34 -11.68 14.86
CA TRP A 120 -16.17 -10.98 13.87
C TRP A 120 -16.10 -9.46 14.00
N ILE A 121 -16.15 -8.92 15.23
CA ILE A 121 -16.02 -7.47 15.47
C ILE A 121 -14.66 -6.98 14.95
N ASN A 122 -13.58 -7.69 15.26
CA ASN A 122 -12.24 -7.35 14.79
C ASN A 122 -12.14 -7.43 13.26
N LEU A 123 -12.70 -8.47 12.64
CA LEU A 123 -12.70 -8.63 11.18
C LEU A 123 -13.47 -7.50 10.49
N ILE A 124 -14.65 -7.14 10.99
CA ILE A 124 -15.44 -6.03 10.46
C ILE A 124 -14.69 -4.70 10.66
N GLY A 125 -14.07 -4.50 11.84
CA GLY A 125 -13.23 -3.33 12.09
C GLY A 125 -12.10 -3.19 11.09
N LEU A 126 -11.37 -4.28 10.81
CA LEU A 126 -10.32 -4.33 9.78
C LEU A 126 -10.85 -4.12 8.36
N ALA A 127 -12.04 -4.63 8.03
CA ALA A 127 -12.64 -4.42 6.72
C ALA A 127 -13.06 -2.97 6.52
N VAL A 128 -13.65 -2.33 7.52
CA VAL A 128 -14.20 -0.96 7.40
C VAL A 128 -13.08 0.08 7.49
N LEU A 129 -12.33 0.11 8.59
CA LEU A 129 -11.38 1.19 8.86
C LEU A 129 -10.15 1.16 7.94
N PRO A 130 -9.25 0.16 8.00
CA PRO A 130 -8.05 0.19 7.18
C PRO A 130 -8.29 -0.17 5.72
N THR A 131 -9.40 -0.82 5.36
CA THR A 131 -9.62 -1.23 3.97
C THR A 131 -10.54 -0.26 3.24
N ILE A 132 -11.81 -0.13 3.64
CA ILE A 132 -12.79 0.70 2.91
C ILE A 132 -12.42 2.18 3.01
N VAL A 133 -12.22 2.69 4.24
CA VAL A 133 -11.93 4.11 4.47
C VAL A 133 -10.59 4.50 3.84
N SER A 134 -9.55 3.68 4.01
CA SER A 134 -8.23 3.96 3.43
C SER A 134 -8.27 3.97 1.90
N THR A 135 -8.88 2.97 1.27
CA THR A 135 -8.97 2.89 -0.20
C THR A 135 -9.78 4.06 -0.78
N ALA A 136 -10.90 4.40 -0.14
CA ALA A 136 -11.73 5.54 -0.56
C ALA A 136 -10.96 6.88 -0.42
N THR A 137 -10.27 7.07 0.71
CA THR A 137 -9.47 8.27 0.96
C THR A 137 -8.31 8.40 -0.01
N LEU A 138 -7.62 7.30 -0.32
CA LEU A 138 -6.55 7.27 -1.32
C LEU A 138 -7.08 7.66 -2.72
N ALA A 139 -8.23 7.13 -3.13
CA ALA A 139 -8.85 7.47 -4.40
C ALA A 139 -9.20 8.96 -4.48
N ILE A 140 -9.79 9.52 -3.42
CA ILE A 140 -10.13 10.94 -3.30
C ILE A 140 -8.86 11.81 -3.33
N ALA A 141 -7.86 11.46 -2.54
CA ALA A 141 -6.59 12.18 -2.48
C ALA A 141 -5.90 12.18 -3.86
N THR A 142 -5.80 11.02 -4.50
CA THR A 142 -5.17 10.87 -5.82
C THR A 142 -5.83 11.76 -6.88
N ARG A 143 -7.15 11.89 -6.84
CA ARG A 143 -7.89 12.78 -7.78
C ARG A 143 -7.69 14.25 -7.47
N ASN A 144 -7.68 14.64 -6.19
CA ASN A 144 -7.64 16.05 -5.78
C ASN A 144 -6.24 16.65 -5.82
N ILE A 145 -5.22 15.93 -5.35
CA ILE A 145 -3.85 16.45 -5.24
C ILE A 145 -2.88 15.82 -6.24
N GLY A 146 -3.34 14.84 -7.02
CA GLY A 146 -2.56 14.16 -8.05
C GLY A 146 -1.81 12.93 -7.54
N ALA A 147 -1.48 12.03 -8.48
CA ALA A 147 -0.86 10.74 -8.20
C ALA A 147 0.43 10.85 -7.38
N THR A 148 1.33 11.75 -7.80
CA THR A 148 2.65 11.89 -7.18
C THR A 148 2.59 12.39 -5.73
N LYS A 149 1.76 13.41 -5.45
CA LYS A 149 1.62 13.93 -4.09
C LYS A 149 0.92 12.93 -3.18
N ALA A 150 -0.13 12.26 -3.68
CA ALA A 150 -0.84 11.23 -2.94
C ALA A 150 0.08 10.04 -2.59
N SER A 151 0.92 9.60 -3.52
CA SER A 151 1.86 8.51 -3.27
C SER A 151 2.94 8.87 -2.24
N VAL A 152 3.46 10.11 -2.27
CA VAL A 152 4.43 10.58 -1.27
C VAL A 152 3.79 10.64 0.13
N LEU A 153 2.53 11.06 0.24
CA LEU A 153 1.83 11.05 1.53
C LEU A 153 1.63 9.64 2.08
N GLY A 154 1.53 8.62 1.23
CA GLY A 154 1.48 7.21 1.65
C GLY A 154 2.70 6.75 2.44
N VAL A 155 3.82 7.46 2.36
CA VAL A 155 5.03 7.18 3.17
C VAL A 155 4.79 7.39 4.67
N PHE A 156 3.79 8.18 5.05
CA PHE A 156 3.43 8.33 6.47
C PHE A 156 2.78 7.08 7.07
N GLU A 157 2.35 6.12 6.25
CA GLU A 157 1.75 4.85 6.71
C GLU A 157 2.68 4.08 7.66
N PRO A 158 3.93 3.72 7.31
CA PRO A 158 4.82 3.03 8.23
C PRO A 158 5.18 3.87 9.46
N ILE A 159 5.28 5.19 9.32
CA ILE A 159 5.55 6.07 10.46
C ILE A 159 4.37 6.00 11.45
N THR A 160 3.15 6.07 10.95
CA THR A 160 1.94 5.97 11.77
C THR A 160 1.84 4.58 12.43
N ALA A 161 2.17 3.51 11.70
CA ALA A 161 2.18 2.15 12.24
C ALA A 161 3.16 2.01 13.41
N ILE A 162 4.39 2.53 13.27
CA ILE A 162 5.40 2.52 14.33
C ILE A 162 4.93 3.33 15.54
N LEU A 163 4.40 4.52 15.32
CA LEU A 163 3.90 5.36 16.41
C LEU A 163 2.75 4.69 17.18
N VAL A 164 1.82 4.07 16.49
CA VAL A 164 0.72 3.33 17.13
C VAL A 164 1.25 2.09 17.83
N GLY A 165 2.13 1.31 17.22
CA GLY A 165 2.77 0.15 17.82
C GLY A 165 3.44 0.48 19.14
N THR A 166 4.24 1.56 19.17
CA THR A 166 4.98 1.97 20.37
C THR A 166 4.11 2.65 21.42
N LEU A 167 3.25 3.60 21.02
CA LEU A 167 2.50 4.42 21.98
C LEU A 167 1.23 3.73 22.50
N VAL A 168 0.57 2.91 21.67
CA VAL A 168 -0.68 2.26 22.03
C VAL A 168 -0.45 0.82 22.51
N PHE A 169 0.40 0.07 21.80
CA PHE A 169 0.66 -1.33 22.13
C PHE A 169 1.91 -1.54 22.99
N GLY A 170 2.69 -0.49 23.27
CA GLY A 170 3.90 -0.59 24.09
C GLY A 170 5.01 -1.44 23.47
N GLU A 171 5.02 -1.58 22.14
CA GLU A 171 6.06 -2.33 21.44
C GLU A 171 7.40 -1.61 21.59
N ALA A 172 8.43 -2.34 22.04
CA ALA A 172 9.77 -1.79 22.14
C ALA A 172 10.34 -1.55 20.74
N LEU A 173 10.83 -0.33 20.47
CA LEU A 173 11.65 -0.05 19.29
C LEU A 173 12.99 -0.80 19.47
N THR A 174 13.03 -2.06 19.11
CA THR A 174 14.27 -2.83 19.10
C THR A 174 15.07 -2.44 17.86
N SER A 175 16.08 -1.63 18.06
CA SER A 175 17.17 -1.46 17.11
C SER A 175 18.08 -2.68 17.26
N ASN A 176 17.89 -3.72 16.48
CA ASN A 176 18.86 -4.78 16.30
C ASN A 176 19.87 -4.37 15.23
#